data_bf2e650eb7cb355c676af64994ab9584
#
_entry.id   bf2e650eb7cb355c676af64994ab9584
#
_cell.length_a   1.000
_cell.length_b   1.000
_cell.length_c   1.000
_cell.angle_alpha   90.00
_cell.angle_beta   90.00
_cell.angle_gamma   90.00
#
_symmetry.space_group_name_H-M   'P 1'
#
loop_
_entity.id
_entity.type
_entity.pdbx_description
1 polymer ?
#
loop_
_entity_poly.entity_id
_entity_poly.type
_entity_poly.pdbx_seq_one_letter_code
_entity_poly.pdbx_strand_id
1 'polypeptide(L)'
;EARFREEDLAYLRSQVGRTGRRLFADDFLDWLRENGHFGAISMQAIPEGRVVHPNVPLVVVRGPLAMAQILETPLLNHLNYPTLIATKAARIHEIGQGRTLLEFGLRRAQERAALAGARAALIGGADFTSNVGISHVLGYPPKGTHAHSMVQIFMALGEGELGAFRAYAEVYPDDCLLLVDTINTLESGVPNAIRVFEELRRKGHEPVGIRLDSGDLAYLSIQAARMLDEAGFPNTVIVLSNQLDELVIWEIITQIQKEAPRYGVDPDRLINRLVYGVGTRLITSEGAPALDGVYKLVAVQDGGQWVPAIKISETPEKTLNPGNKRVWRLYDRRGKATADLLSLQDEDPREMERVVLRHPTDHTAYRVLTRADISEVEPLLVDVLQEGNLVYSFPSIEEIRRLRQADMERLDAGVKRLINPHVYHVSLTEKLWNLKQELIRQAH
;
A
#
# COMPACT_ATOMS: atom_id res chain seq x y z
N GLU A 1 -22.86 9.80 9.45
CA GLU A 1 -22.92 11.04 10.26
C GLU A 1 -22.31 10.77 11.64
N ALA A 2 -20.99 10.93 11.76
CA ALA A 2 -20.31 10.76 13.04
C ALA A 2 -20.54 12.00 13.91
N ARG A 3 -21.04 11.81 15.14
CA ARG A 3 -21.17 12.84 16.16
C ARG A 3 -21.06 12.23 17.54
N PHE A 4 -20.73 13.04 18.55
CA PHE A 4 -20.82 12.61 19.94
C PHE A 4 -22.26 12.41 20.34
N ARG A 5 -22.58 11.24 20.90
CA ARG A 5 -23.90 10.86 21.41
C ARG A 5 -23.97 11.14 22.91
N GLU A 6 -25.18 11.16 23.47
CA GLU A 6 -25.35 11.37 24.91
C GLU A 6 -24.63 10.33 25.77
N GLU A 7 -24.52 9.09 25.30
CA GLU A 7 -23.76 8.05 26.00
C GLU A 7 -22.25 8.35 26.02
N ASP A 8 -21.69 8.89 24.93
CA ASP A 8 -20.29 9.29 24.83
C ASP A 8 -20.01 10.46 25.80
N LEU A 9 -20.90 11.45 25.83
CA LEU A 9 -20.80 12.62 26.71
C LEU A 9 -20.93 12.21 28.20
N ALA A 10 -21.86 11.28 28.51
CA ALA A 10 -22.02 10.75 29.87
C ALA A 10 -20.74 10.00 30.31
N TYR A 11 -20.15 9.21 29.43
CA TYR A 11 -18.87 8.54 29.70
C TYR A 11 -17.76 9.56 29.97
N LEU A 12 -17.59 10.56 29.10
CA LEU A 12 -16.59 11.63 29.30
C LEU A 12 -16.82 12.38 30.63
N ARG A 13 -18.09 12.69 30.98
CA ARG A 13 -18.46 13.34 32.24
C ARG A 13 -18.09 12.51 33.47
N SER A 14 -18.11 11.19 33.38
CA SER A 14 -17.75 10.28 34.46
C SER A 14 -16.25 10.21 34.71
N GLN A 15 -15.42 10.66 33.79
CA GLN A 15 -13.98 10.57 33.90
C GLN A 15 -13.42 11.57 34.91
N VAL A 16 -12.62 11.05 35.83
CA VAL A 16 -11.99 11.85 36.91
C VAL A 16 -10.48 11.72 36.90
N GLY A 17 -9.80 12.77 37.24
CA GLY A 17 -8.36 12.79 37.42
C GLY A 17 -7.93 12.21 38.77
N ARG A 18 -6.61 12.21 39.01
CA ARG A 18 -5.98 11.66 40.23
C ARG A 18 -6.52 12.27 41.55
N THR A 19 -7.03 13.49 41.49
CA THR A 19 -7.59 14.20 42.64
C THR A 19 -9.10 14.00 42.83
N GLY A 20 -9.75 13.16 42.02
CA GLY A 20 -11.21 12.99 42.01
C GLY A 20 -11.98 14.12 41.29
N ARG A 21 -11.30 15.13 40.77
CA ARG A 21 -11.96 16.18 39.95
C ARG A 21 -12.24 15.65 38.54
N ARG A 22 -13.36 16.10 37.96
CA ARG A 22 -13.69 15.79 36.55
C ARG A 22 -12.59 16.24 35.62
N LEU A 23 -12.29 15.40 34.60
CA LEU A 23 -11.29 15.72 33.57
C LEU A 23 -11.84 16.69 32.54
N PHE A 24 -13.12 16.60 32.22
CA PHE A 24 -13.79 17.41 31.24
C PHE A 24 -14.75 18.41 31.92
N ALA A 25 -14.63 19.68 31.59
CA ALA A 25 -15.51 20.72 32.08
C ALA A 25 -16.92 20.58 31.44
N ASP A 26 -17.96 20.95 32.20
CA ASP A 26 -19.33 20.79 31.71
C ASP A 26 -19.60 21.68 30.48
N ASP A 27 -19.08 22.89 30.43
CA ASP A 27 -19.19 23.80 29.29
C ASP A 27 -18.55 23.24 28.01
N PHE A 28 -17.43 22.50 28.14
CA PHE A 28 -16.84 21.79 27.01
C PHE A 28 -17.69 20.61 26.54
N LEU A 29 -18.29 19.87 27.46
CA LEU A 29 -19.21 18.77 27.12
C LEU A 29 -20.50 19.27 26.47
N ASP A 30 -21.00 20.41 26.91
CA ASP A 30 -22.15 21.08 26.30
C ASP A 30 -21.79 21.59 24.90
N TRP A 31 -20.60 22.17 24.72
CA TRP A 31 -20.09 22.53 23.40
C TRP A 31 -19.95 21.31 22.48
N LEU A 32 -19.46 20.16 22.99
CA LEU A 32 -19.38 18.91 22.20
C LEU A 32 -20.76 18.38 21.81
N ARG A 33 -21.77 18.55 22.67
CA ARG A 33 -23.16 18.13 22.34
C ARG A 33 -23.67 18.89 21.10
N GLU A 34 -23.36 20.17 21.01
CA GLU A 34 -23.83 21.03 19.92
C GLU A 34 -22.93 20.94 18.67
N ASN A 35 -21.61 20.89 18.87
CA ASN A 35 -20.62 21.05 17.81
C ASN A 35 -19.79 19.78 17.55
N GLY A 36 -19.99 18.71 18.32
CA GLY A 36 -19.24 17.46 18.23
C GLY A 36 -19.59 16.60 17.01
N HIS A 37 -19.58 17.20 15.83
CA HIS A 37 -19.86 16.56 14.54
C HIS A 37 -18.94 17.15 13.45
N PHE A 38 -18.92 16.53 12.28
CA PHE A 38 -18.06 16.98 11.18
C PHE A 38 -18.65 18.09 10.31
N GLY A 39 -19.81 18.64 10.64
CA GLY A 39 -20.50 19.65 9.83
C GLY A 39 -19.71 20.93 9.53
N ALA A 40 -18.74 21.31 10.36
CA ALA A 40 -17.87 22.45 10.13
C ALA A 40 -16.45 22.07 9.67
N ILE A 41 -16.21 20.78 9.35
CA ILE A 41 -14.91 20.30 8.88
C ILE A 41 -14.85 20.39 7.36
N SER A 42 -13.79 21.02 6.86
CA SER A 42 -13.36 20.91 5.46
C SER A 42 -12.06 20.13 5.38
N MET A 43 -11.92 19.28 4.37
CA MET A 43 -10.77 18.40 4.20
C MET A 43 -10.34 18.35 2.75
N GLN A 44 -9.04 18.55 2.52
CA GLN A 44 -8.39 18.22 1.26
C GLN A 44 -7.47 17.03 1.47
N ALA A 45 -7.34 16.16 0.48
CA ALA A 45 -6.46 15.01 0.54
C ALA A 45 -5.82 14.72 -0.81
N ILE A 46 -4.68 14.05 -0.78
CA ILE A 46 -4.12 13.41 -1.98
C ILE A 46 -4.94 12.15 -2.24
N PRO A 47 -5.45 11.93 -3.46
CA PRO A 47 -6.25 10.74 -3.80
C PRO A 47 -5.52 9.42 -3.51
N GLU A 48 -6.28 8.39 -3.16
CA GLU A 48 -5.75 7.04 -3.03
C GLU A 48 -5.11 6.56 -4.34
N GLY A 49 -4.07 5.75 -4.21
CA GLY A 49 -3.31 5.23 -5.36
C GLY A 49 -2.18 6.15 -5.81
N ARG A 50 -2.16 7.42 -5.42
CA ARG A 50 -1.04 8.31 -5.73
C ARG A 50 0.22 7.87 -5.00
N VAL A 51 1.35 7.88 -5.71
CA VAL A 51 2.66 7.70 -5.08
C VAL A 51 3.05 9.00 -4.39
N VAL A 52 3.38 8.92 -3.11
CA VAL A 52 3.76 10.08 -2.28
C VAL A 52 5.13 9.85 -1.66
N HIS A 53 5.78 10.95 -1.26
CA HIS A 53 7.12 10.93 -0.71
C HIS A 53 7.14 11.53 0.70
N PRO A 54 8.16 11.24 1.53
CA PRO A 54 8.29 11.83 2.86
C PRO A 54 8.19 13.36 2.83
N ASN A 55 7.60 13.94 3.88
CA ASN A 55 7.40 15.38 4.06
C ASN A 55 6.33 16.04 3.16
N VAL A 56 5.60 15.27 2.38
CA VAL A 56 4.43 15.76 1.64
C VAL A 56 3.21 15.73 2.55
N PRO A 57 2.43 16.84 2.71
CA PRO A 57 1.14 16.80 3.39
C PRO A 57 0.15 15.92 2.61
N LEU A 58 -0.31 14.83 3.23
CA LEU A 58 -1.29 13.92 2.62
C LEU A 58 -2.71 14.44 2.76
N VAL A 59 -2.99 15.13 3.88
CA VAL A 59 -4.31 15.65 4.22
C VAL A 59 -4.16 17.02 4.85
N VAL A 60 -5.06 17.92 4.50
CA VAL A 60 -5.23 19.25 5.14
C VAL A 60 -6.64 19.31 5.72
N VAL A 61 -6.73 19.50 7.04
CA VAL A 61 -8.01 19.60 7.76
C VAL A 61 -8.20 21.06 8.22
N ARG A 62 -9.39 21.61 7.98
CA ARG A 62 -9.80 22.94 8.46
C ARG A 62 -11.11 22.80 9.20
N GLY A 63 -11.24 23.51 10.33
CA GLY A 63 -12.46 23.52 11.13
C GLY A 63 -12.23 23.95 12.57
N PRO A 64 -13.24 23.85 13.45
CA PRO A 64 -13.12 24.15 14.85
C PRO A 64 -11.97 23.37 15.49
N LEU A 65 -11.13 24.05 16.27
CA LEU A 65 -9.87 23.49 16.77
C LEU A 65 -10.07 22.17 17.51
N ALA A 66 -11.07 22.08 18.39
CA ALA A 66 -11.33 20.85 19.15
C ALA A 66 -11.65 19.66 18.23
N MET A 67 -12.52 19.85 17.22
CA MET A 67 -12.88 18.80 16.27
C MET A 67 -11.71 18.44 15.35
N ALA A 68 -10.95 19.42 14.90
CA ALA A 68 -9.75 19.15 14.11
C ALA A 68 -8.71 18.35 14.89
N GLN A 69 -8.53 18.63 16.20
CA GLN A 69 -7.59 17.86 17.05
C GLN A 69 -8.07 16.43 17.35
N ILE A 70 -9.37 16.24 17.55
CA ILE A 70 -9.96 14.90 17.78
C ILE A 70 -9.70 13.96 16.59
N LEU A 71 -9.58 14.49 15.38
CA LEU A 71 -9.31 13.72 14.16
C LEU A 71 -7.89 13.14 14.07
N GLU A 72 -6.93 13.61 14.85
CA GLU A 72 -5.52 13.18 14.76
C GLU A 72 -5.39 11.66 14.75
N THR A 73 -5.82 11.01 15.82
CA THR A 73 -5.60 9.56 16.01
C THR A 73 -6.36 8.70 15.00
N PRO A 74 -7.67 8.89 14.78
CA PRO A 74 -8.37 8.08 13.78
C PRO A 74 -7.85 8.30 12.36
N LEU A 75 -7.50 9.54 11.99
CA LEU A 75 -6.97 9.83 10.66
C LEU A 75 -5.62 9.13 10.43
N LEU A 76 -4.68 9.24 11.38
CA LEU A 76 -3.39 8.58 11.27
C LEU A 76 -3.52 7.05 11.26
N ASN A 77 -4.43 6.49 12.07
CA ASN A 77 -4.70 5.06 12.09
C ASN A 77 -5.18 4.53 10.73
N HIS A 78 -6.06 5.30 10.05
CA HIS A 78 -6.58 4.92 8.74
C HIS A 78 -5.62 5.19 7.56
N LEU A 79 -4.60 6.03 7.76
CA LEU A 79 -3.61 6.33 6.71
C LEU A 79 -2.35 5.48 6.82
N ASN A 80 -1.79 5.33 8.02
CA ASN A 80 -0.47 4.74 8.20
C ASN A 80 -0.40 3.28 7.74
N TYR A 81 -1.22 2.42 8.32
CA TYR A 81 -1.19 0.99 8.01
C TYR A 81 -1.55 0.67 6.55
N PRO A 82 -2.63 1.18 5.98
CA PRO A 82 -2.94 0.92 4.57
C PRO A 82 -1.86 1.43 3.61
N THR A 83 -1.23 2.57 3.90
CA THR A 83 -0.12 3.10 3.09
C THR A 83 1.09 2.15 3.11
N LEU A 84 1.45 1.60 4.28
CA LEU A 84 2.52 0.61 4.39
C LEU A 84 2.23 -0.63 3.55
N ILE A 85 1.03 -1.19 3.68
CA ILE A 85 0.65 -2.42 2.96
C ILE A 85 0.58 -2.18 1.45
N ALA A 86 0.00 -1.07 1.01
CA ALA A 86 -0.03 -0.72 -0.41
C ALA A 86 1.39 -0.53 -0.98
N THR A 87 2.28 0.11 -0.22
CA THR A 87 3.69 0.28 -0.59
C THR A 87 4.41 -1.07 -0.68
N LYS A 88 4.22 -1.96 0.31
CA LYS A 88 4.80 -3.30 0.31
C LYS A 88 4.32 -4.12 -0.89
N ALA A 89 3.01 -4.09 -1.17
CA ALA A 89 2.42 -4.76 -2.33
C ALA A 89 2.99 -4.20 -3.65
N ALA A 90 3.13 -2.87 -3.77
CA ALA A 90 3.70 -2.24 -4.96
C ALA A 90 5.16 -2.66 -5.19
N ARG A 91 5.98 -2.74 -4.15
CA ARG A 91 7.36 -3.21 -4.24
C ARG A 91 7.45 -4.67 -4.70
N ILE A 92 6.59 -5.54 -4.13
CA ILE A 92 6.49 -6.95 -4.53
C ILE A 92 6.06 -7.06 -6.00
N HIS A 93 5.06 -6.31 -6.42
CA HIS A 93 4.55 -6.31 -7.79
C HIS A 93 5.62 -5.86 -8.81
N GLU A 94 6.35 -4.79 -8.52
CA GLU A 94 7.44 -4.27 -9.38
C GLU A 94 8.56 -5.31 -9.54
N ILE A 95 9.02 -5.90 -8.43
CA ILE A 95 10.08 -6.93 -8.46
C ILE A 95 9.59 -8.23 -9.09
N GLY A 96 8.34 -8.59 -8.85
CA GLY A 96 7.69 -9.75 -9.48
C GLY A 96 7.43 -9.55 -10.97
N GLN A 97 7.92 -8.46 -11.57
CA GLN A 97 7.80 -8.16 -13.01
C GLN A 97 6.35 -8.16 -13.52
N GLY A 98 5.41 -7.70 -12.69
CA GLY A 98 3.99 -7.67 -13.02
C GLY A 98 3.33 -9.06 -13.09
N ARG A 99 3.97 -10.10 -12.54
CA ARG A 99 3.34 -11.42 -12.39
C ARG A 99 2.24 -11.37 -11.34
N THR A 100 1.28 -12.27 -11.46
CA THR A 100 0.14 -12.34 -10.54
C THR A 100 0.58 -12.41 -9.09
N LEU A 101 0.07 -11.50 -8.28
CA LEU A 101 0.29 -11.41 -6.84
C LEU A 101 -1.01 -11.72 -6.10
N LEU A 102 -0.96 -12.73 -5.22
CA LEU A 102 -2.07 -13.14 -4.36
C LEU A 102 -1.79 -12.70 -2.92
N GLU A 103 -2.70 -11.96 -2.32
CA GLU A 103 -2.64 -11.61 -0.90
C GLU A 103 -3.16 -12.79 -0.05
N PHE A 104 -2.30 -13.38 0.79
CA PHE A 104 -2.58 -14.56 1.62
C PHE A 104 -2.42 -14.31 3.13
N GLY A 105 -2.51 -13.05 3.56
CA GLY A 105 -2.14 -12.63 4.92
C GLY A 105 -3.26 -12.66 5.97
N LEU A 106 -4.51 -12.96 5.63
CA LEU A 106 -5.67 -12.86 6.51
C LEU A 106 -5.43 -13.38 7.95
N ARG A 107 -4.80 -14.56 8.08
CA ARG A 107 -4.53 -15.19 9.39
C ARG A 107 -3.39 -14.55 10.19
N ARG A 108 -2.75 -13.50 9.69
CA ARG A 108 -1.57 -12.83 10.28
C ARG A 108 -1.82 -11.40 10.70
N ALA A 109 -2.99 -10.85 10.41
CA ALA A 109 -3.41 -9.54 10.88
C ALA A 109 -4.71 -9.65 11.68
N GLN A 110 -4.89 -8.71 12.61
CA GLN A 110 -6.12 -8.63 13.40
C GLN A 110 -7.30 -8.23 12.49
N GLU A 111 -8.50 -8.68 12.78
CA GLU A 111 -9.72 -8.63 11.98
C GLU A 111 -9.87 -7.40 11.07
N ARG A 112 -10.00 -6.20 11.64
CA ARG A 112 -10.15 -4.96 10.86
C ARG A 112 -8.90 -4.61 10.07
N ALA A 113 -7.73 -4.87 10.64
CA ALA A 113 -6.47 -4.67 9.94
C ALA A 113 -6.33 -5.63 8.75
N ALA A 114 -6.80 -6.87 8.87
CA ALA A 114 -6.79 -7.82 7.77
C ALA A 114 -7.67 -7.36 6.59
N LEU A 115 -8.84 -6.77 6.88
CA LEU A 115 -9.73 -6.21 5.84
C LEU A 115 -9.09 -4.98 5.17
N ALA A 116 -8.60 -4.03 5.97
CA ALA A 116 -7.93 -2.83 5.48
C ALA A 116 -6.66 -3.16 4.69
N GLY A 117 -5.86 -4.12 5.19
CA GLY A 117 -4.64 -4.56 4.54
C GLY A 117 -4.88 -5.27 3.21
N ALA A 118 -5.87 -6.15 3.12
CA ALA A 118 -6.22 -6.81 1.86
C ALA A 118 -6.67 -5.79 0.79
N ARG A 119 -7.51 -4.82 1.17
CA ARG A 119 -7.89 -3.71 0.27
C ARG A 119 -6.66 -2.90 -0.17
N ALA A 120 -5.80 -2.55 0.76
CA ALA A 120 -4.58 -1.80 0.47
C ALA A 120 -3.61 -2.59 -0.44
N ALA A 121 -3.49 -3.91 -0.23
CA ALA A 121 -2.69 -4.78 -1.09
C ALA A 121 -3.22 -4.81 -2.53
N LEU A 122 -4.55 -4.88 -2.71
CA LEU A 122 -5.18 -4.79 -4.04
C LEU A 122 -4.85 -3.46 -4.73
N ILE A 123 -4.96 -2.34 -4.02
CA ILE A 123 -4.54 -1.02 -4.53
C ILE A 123 -3.06 -1.02 -4.89
N GLY A 124 -2.21 -1.58 -4.03
CA GLY A 124 -0.75 -1.62 -4.20
C GLY A 124 -0.27 -2.51 -5.34
N GLY A 125 -1.10 -3.40 -5.88
CA GLY A 125 -0.72 -4.24 -7.02
C GLY A 125 -1.00 -5.73 -6.86
N ALA A 126 -1.53 -6.20 -5.70
CA ALA A 126 -2.06 -7.54 -5.63
C ALA A 126 -3.26 -7.68 -6.58
N ASP A 127 -3.34 -8.79 -7.30
CA ASP A 127 -4.41 -9.04 -8.26
C ASP A 127 -5.63 -9.65 -7.59
N PHE A 128 -5.41 -10.44 -6.56
CA PHE A 128 -6.46 -11.12 -5.80
C PHE A 128 -6.10 -11.21 -4.32
N THR A 129 -7.10 -11.48 -3.49
CA THR A 129 -6.94 -11.82 -2.07
C THR A 129 -7.65 -13.12 -1.75
N SER A 130 -7.15 -13.85 -0.76
CA SER A 130 -7.85 -15.00 -0.17
C SER A 130 -8.90 -14.60 0.87
N ASN A 131 -9.01 -13.31 1.17
CA ASN A 131 -9.95 -12.78 2.15
C ASN A 131 -11.35 -12.63 1.53
N VAL A 132 -12.19 -13.65 1.69
CA VAL A 132 -13.54 -13.70 1.13
C VAL A 132 -14.42 -12.56 1.64
N GLY A 133 -14.27 -12.12 2.89
CA GLY A 133 -15.06 -11.03 3.46
C GLY A 133 -14.86 -9.71 2.72
N ILE A 134 -13.61 -9.31 2.50
CA ILE A 134 -13.32 -8.08 1.76
C ILE A 134 -13.61 -8.25 0.26
N SER A 135 -13.38 -9.43 -0.31
CA SER A 135 -13.75 -9.75 -1.69
C SER A 135 -15.24 -9.54 -1.94
N HIS A 136 -16.09 -10.00 -1.02
CA HIS A 136 -17.53 -9.79 -1.10
C HIS A 136 -17.91 -8.29 -1.08
N VAL A 137 -17.30 -7.52 -0.16
CA VAL A 137 -17.57 -6.07 -0.01
C VAL A 137 -17.14 -5.29 -1.25
N LEU A 138 -16.01 -5.67 -1.85
CA LEU A 138 -15.42 -4.94 -2.98
C LEU A 138 -15.88 -5.45 -4.35
N GLY A 139 -16.60 -6.57 -4.40
CA GLY A 139 -16.96 -7.22 -5.66
C GLY A 139 -15.77 -7.86 -6.39
N TYR A 140 -14.69 -8.15 -5.69
CA TYR A 140 -13.50 -8.81 -6.21
C TYR A 140 -13.59 -10.33 -6.03
N PRO A 141 -13.26 -11.15 -7.04
CA PRO A 141 -13.27 -12.61 -6.87
C PRO A 141 -12.13 -13.03 -5.92
N PRO A 142 -12.42 -13.81 -4.85
CA PRO A 142 -11.37 -14.36 -4.01
C PRO A 142 -10.60 -15.45 -4.76
N LYS A 143 -9.32 -15.59 -4.46
CA LYS A 143 -8.47 -16.66 -4.98
C LYS A 143 -7.72 -17.34 -3.84
N GLY A 144 -7.58 -18.65 -3.95
CA GLY A 144 -6.88 -19.48 -2.98
C GLY A 144 -6.65 -20.87 -3.55
N THR A 145 -6.14 -21.77 -2.70
CA THR A 145 -5.91 -23.18 -3.02
C THR A 145 -6.38 -24.05 -1.88
N HIS A 146 -6.35 -25.38 -2.05
CA HIS A 146 -6.54 -26.28 -0.92
C HIS A 146 -5.37 -26.21 0.08
N ALA A 147 -5.57 -26.69 1.29
CA ALA A 147 -4.56 -26.75 2.34
C ALA A 147 -3.93 -28.16 2.44
N HIS A 148 -2.75 -28.26 3.08
CA HIS A 148 -2.12 -29.54 3.39
C HIS A 148 -3.03 -30.50 4.16
N SER A 149 -3.92 -29.98 5.02
CA SER A 149 -4.88 -30.79 5.79
C SER A 149 -5.78 -31.65 4.90
N MET A 150 -6.13 -31.20 3.70
CA MET A 150 -6.87 -32.02 2.75
C MET A 150 -6.07 -33.27 2.37
N VAL A 151 -4.81 -33.13 1.99
CA VAL A 151 -3.95 -34.26 1.65
C VAL A 151 -3.76 -35.18 2.86
N GLN A 152 -3.53 -34.57 4.05
CA GLN A 152 -3.37 -35.34 5.31
C GLN A 152 -4.59 -36.20 5.65
N ILE A 153 -5.82 -35.74 5.41
CA ILE A 153 -7.04 -36.49 5.64
C ILE A 153 -7.07 -37.73 4.71
N PHE A 154 -6.82 -37.55 3.42
CA PHE A 154 -6.80 -38.67 2.47
C PHE A 154 -5.70 -39.68 2.79
N MET A 155 -4.53 -39.21 3.22
CA MET A 155 -3.46 -40.08 3.70
C MET A 155 -3.89 -40.87 4.94
N ALA A 156 -4.51 -40.24 5.92
CA ALA A 156 -4.99 -40.90 7.15
C ALA A 156 -6.09 -41.95 6.87
N LEU A 157 -6.89 -41.71 5.83
CA LEU A 157 -7.94 -42.65 5.37
C LEU A 157 -7.42 -43.73 4.44
N GLY A 158 -6.12 -43.75 4.11
CA GLY A 158 -5.49 -44.75 3.26
C GLY A 158 -5.62 -44.53 1.75
N GLU A 159 -6.17 -43.41 1.32
CA GLU A 159 -6.34 -43.04 -0.10
C GLU A 159 -5.11 -42.34 -0.70
N GLY A 160 -4.22 -41.86 0.17
CA GLY A 160 -2.96 -41.21 -0.20
C GLY A 160 -3.10 -39.83 -0.87
N GLU A 161 -1.97 -39.22 -1.20
CA GLU A 161 -1.88 -37.91 -1.85
C GLU A 161 -2.58 -37.91 -3.23
N LEU A 162 -2.41 -38.98 -4.01
CA LEU A 162 -3.05 -39.11 -5.33
C LEU A 162 -4.59 -39.11 -5.23
N GLY A 163 -5.14 -39.77 -4.21
CA GLY A 163 -6.58 -39.77 -3.92
C GLY A 163 -7.09 -38.37 -3.61
N ALA A 164 -6.34 -37.62 -2.79
CA ALA A 164 -6.65 -36.22 -2.48
C ALA A 164 -6.69 -35.35 -3.75
N PHE A 165 -5.69 -35.44 -4.61
CA PHE A 165 -5.60 -34.67 -5.83
C PHE A 165 -6.73 -35.00 -6.82
N ARG A 166 -7.11 -36.26 -6.95
CA ARG A 166 -8.26 -36.70 -7.77
C ARG A 166 -9.58 -36.13 -7.24
N ALA A 167 -9.79 -36.22 -5.94
CA ALA A 167 -10.99 -35.66 -5.32
C ALA A 167 -11.10 -34.12 -5.53
N TYR A 168 -9.98 -33.40 -5.43
CA TYR A 168 -9.96 -31.98 -5.72
C TYR A 168 -10.26 -31.70 -7.20
N ALA A 169 -9.63 -32.41 -8.11
CA ALA A 169 -9.83 -32.25 -9.55
C ALA A 169 -11.26 -32.60 -10.01
N GLU A 170 -11.93 -33.53 -9.31
CA GLU A 170 -13.33 -33.84 -9.59
C GLU A 170 -14.27 -32.70 -9.27
N VAL A 171 -14.01 -31.97 -8.18
CA VAL A 171 -14.81 -30.81 -7.76
C VAL A 171 -14.47 -29.56 -8.57
N TYR A 172 -13.19 -29.37 -8.93
CA TYR A 172 -12.67 -28.17 -9.61
C TYR A 172 -11.89 -28.55 -10.88
N PRO A 173 -12.51 -29.13 -11.90
CA PRO A 173 -11.77 -29.61 -13.06
C PRO A 173 -11.13 -28.50 -13.89
N ASP A 174 -11.77 -27.31 -13.98
CA ASP A 174 -11.28 -26.15 -14.74
C ASP A 174 -10.47 -25.16 -13.88
N ASP A 175 -10.47 -25.34 -12.56
CA ASP A 175 -9.70 -24.51 -11.60
C ASP A 175 -8.71 -25.36 -10.79
N CYS A 176 -8.26 -26.50 -11.35
CA CYS A 176 -7.41 -27.45 -10.64
C CYS A 176 -5.99 -26.91 -10.44
N LEU A 177 -5.69 -26.51 -9.21
CA LEU A 177 -4.39 -26.06 -8.75
C LEU A 177 -4.00 -26.86 -7.50
N LEU A 178 -2.94 -27.67 -7.59
CA LEU A 178 -2.58 -28.68 -6.58
C LEU A 178 -1.38 -28.23 -5.74
N LEU A 179 -1.52 -28.30 -4.40
CA LEU A 179 -0.44 -28.09 -3.43
C LEU A 179 0.38 -29.37 -3.30
N VAL A 180 1.63 -29.36 -3.79
CA VAL A 180 2.40 -30.57 -4.09
C VAL A 180 3.53 -30.88 -3.11
N ASP A 181 3.64 -30.16 -2.01
CA ASP A 181 4.75 -30.29 -1.06
C ASP A 181 4.32 -30.88 0.30
N THR A 182 3.22 -31.65 0.36
CA THR A 182 2.77 -32.28 1.60
C THR A 182 3.69 -33.42 2.05
N ILE A 183 4.24 -34.22 1.12
CA ILE A 183 5.14 -35.34 1.39
C ILE A 183 6.54 -35.03 0.85
N ASN A 184 6.70 -35.13 -0.47
CA ASN A 184 7.92 -34.82 -1.19
C ASN A 184 7.56 -34.25 -2.55
N THR A 185 7.98 -33.01 -2.79
CA THR A 185 7.59 -32.26 -3.98
C THR A 185 7.94 -33.00 -5.27
N LEU A 186 9.19 -33.45 -5.42
CA LEU A 186 9.71 -34.02 -6.69
C LEU A 186 9.47 -35.50 -6.84
N GLU A 187 9.42 -36.26 -5.74
CA GLU A 187 9.26 -37.73 -5.78
C GLU A 187 7.81 -38.17 -5.71
N SER A 188 6.92 -37.35 -5.16
CA SER A 188 5.51 -37.68 -4.94
C SER A 188 4.57 -36.59 -5.51
N GLY A 189 4.64 -35.35 -5.04
CA GLY A 189 3.67 -34.33 -5.32
C GLY A 189 3.54 -33.99 -6.80
N VAL A 190 4.63 -33.58 -7.46
CA VAL A 190 4.61 -33.25 -8.90
C VAL A 190 4.27 -34.45 -9.76
N PRO A 191 4.84 -35.68 -9.55
CA PRO A 191 4.41 -36.89 -10.28
C PRO A 191 2.93 -37.21 -10.13
N ASN A 192 2.36 -37.11 -8.92
CA ASN A 192 0.94 -37.34 -8.71
C ASN A 192 0.06 -36.26 -9.34
N ALA A 193 0.50 -34.99 -9.30
CA ALA A 193 -0.16 -33.90 -10.01
C ALA A 193 -0.21 -34.12 -11.52
N ILE A 194 0.90 -34.54 -12.14
CA ILE A 194 0.97 -34.85 -13.56
C ILE A 194 -0.04 -35.95 -13.93
N ARG A 195 -0.14 -37.02 -13.14
CA ARG A 195 -1.13 -38.07 -13.37
C ARG A 195 -2.56 -37.53 -13.38
N VAL A 196 -2.90 -36.68 -12.42
CA VAL A 196 -4.23 -36.06 -12.35
C VAL A 196 -4.45 -35.09 -13.51
N PHE A 197 -3.45 -34.36 -13.93
CA PHE A 197 -3.52 -33.46 -15.10
C PHE A 197 -3.74 -34.21 -16.40
N GLU A 198 -3.13 -35.38 -16.57
CA GLU A 198 -3.40 -36.27 -17.70
C GLU A 198 -4.84 -36.84 -17.67
N GLU A 199 -5.35 -37.16 -16.45
CA GLU A 199 -6.74 -37.61 -16.29
C GLU A 199 -7.74 -36.48 -16.62
N LEU A 200 -7.48 -35.25 -16.20
CA LEU A 200 -8.27 -34.07 -16.54
C LEU A 200 -8.28 -33.83 -18.05
N ARG A 201 -7.11 -33.84 -18.69
CA ARG A 201 -6.99 -33.64 -20.15
C ARG A 201 -7.76 -34.66 -20.95
N ARG A 202 -7.73 -35.94 -20.54
CA ARG A 202 -8.55 -37.00 -21.15
C ARG A 202 -10.07 -36.75 -21.02
N LYS A 203 -10.48 -36.01 -19.99
CA LYS A 203 -11.88 -35.58 -19.77
C LYS A 203 -12.23 -34.25 -20.47
N GLY A 204 -11.27 -33.62 -21.14
CA GLY A 204 -11.47 -32.36 -21.85
C GLY A 204 -11.23 -31.11 -21.04
N HIS A 205 -10.57 -31.23 -19.87
CA HIS A 205 -10.22 -30.09 -18.99
C HIS A 205 -8.70 -29.82 -19.03
N GLU A 206 -8.32 -28.55 -18.87
CA GLU A 206 -6.91 -28.16 -18.73
C GLU A 206 -6.62 -27.74 -17.29
N PRO A 207 -5.55 -28.28 -16.66
CA PRO A 207 -5.20 -27.92 -15.29
C PRO A 207 -4.67 -26.50 -15.21
N VAL A 208 -4.87 -25.83 -14.07
CA VAL A 208 -4.31 -24.51 -13.81
C VAL A 208 -2.83 -24.59 -13.45
N GLY A 209 -2.45 -25.43 -12.49
CA GLY A 209 -1.06 -25.57 -12.10
C GLY A 209 -0.81 -26.20 -10.74
N ILE A 210 0.37 -25.91 -10.18
CA ILE A 210 0.81 -26.41 -8.89
C ILE A 210 1.17 -25.26 -7.94
N ARG A 211 1.22 -25.56 -6.62
CA ARG A 211 1.70 -24.65 -5.58
C ARG A 211 2.82 -25.29 -4.78
N LEU A 212 3.88 -24.51 -4.55
CA LEU A 212 5.02 -24.81 -3.69
C LEU A 212 4.97 -23.89 -2.46
N ASP A 213 5.01 -24.45 -1.25
CA ASP A 213 4.88 -23.72 0.01
C ASP A 213 6.06 -23.99 0.97
N SER A 214 7.09 -24.71 0.53
CA SER A 214 8.27 -25.06 1.32
C SER A 214 9.50 -25.36 0.46
N GLY A 215 10.66 -25.47 1.11
CA GLY A 215 11.92 -25.81 0.47
C GLY A 215 12.59 -24.65 -0.30
N ASP A 216 13.58 -24.98 -1.12
CA ASP A 216 14.21 -24.03 -2.05
C ASP A 216 13.28 -23.80 -3.24
N LEU A 217 12.51 -22.71 -3.18
CA LEU A 217 11.48 -22.40 -4.17
C LEU A 217 12.05 -22.20 -5.58
N ALA A 218 13.26 -21.65 -5.71
CA ALA A 218 13.89 -21.48 -7.02
C ALA A 218 14.26 -22.82 -7.64
N TYR A 219 14.97 -23.66 -6.90
CA TYR A 219 15.34 -25.00 -7.35
C TYR A 219 14.11 -25.87 -7.64
N LEU A 220 13.15 -25.89 -6.71
CA LEU A 220 11.94 -26.69 -6.87
C LEU A 220 11.10 -26.25 -8.06
N SER A 221 10.99 -24.95 -8.33
CA SER A 221 10.27 -24.44 -9.50
C SER A 221 10.95 -24.82 -10.81
N ILE A 222 12.30 -24.83 -10.88
CA ILE A 222 13.07 -25.28 -12.05
C ILE A 222 12.79 -26.78 -12.31
N GLN A 223 12.91 -27.63 -11.29
CA GLN A 223 12.69 -29.06 -11.45
C GLN A 223 11.23 -29.39 -11.79
N ALA A 224 10.28 -28.76 -11.11
CA ALA A 224 8.85 -28.94 -11.37
C ALA A 224 8.48 -28.46 -12.80
N ALA A 225 9.02 -27.33 -13.25
CA ALA A 225 8.80 -26.84 -14.61
C ALA A 225 9.31 -27.86 -15.65
N ARG A 226 10.52 -28.41 -15.45
CA ARG A 226 11.07 -29.43 -16.33
C ARG A 226 10.14 -30.66 -16.40
N MET A 227 9.70 -31.19 -15.25
CA MET A 227 8.82 -32.35 -15.20
C MET A 227 7.47 -32.08 -15.86
N LEU A 228 6.89 -30.93 -15.65
CA LEU A 228 5.63 -30.51 -16.28
C LEU A 228 5.78 -30.34 -17.80
N ASP A 229 6.89 -29.78 -18.26
CA ASP A 229 7.17 -29.60 -19.69
C ASP A 229 7.38 -30.92 -20.39
N GLU A 230 8.13 -31.86 -19.79
CA GLU A 230 8.34 -33.22 -20.27
C GLU A 230 7.00 -34.04 -20.35
N ALA A 231 6.08 -33.75 -19.42
CA ALA A 231 4.74 -34.35 -19.40
C ALA A 231 3.72 -33.66 -20.33
N GLY A 232 4.14 -32.58 -21.06
CA GLY A 232 3.27 -31.89 -22.00
C GLY A 232 2.38 -30.79 -21.36
N PHE A 233 2.74 -30.29 -20.18
CA PHE A 233 2.03 -29.20 -19.46
C PHE A 233 2.85 -27.90 -19.36
N PRO A 234 3.34 -27.35 -20.49
CA PRO A 234 4.26 -26.21 -20.48
C PRO A 234 3.61 -24.89 -20.09
N ASN A 235 2.30 -24.81 -20.02
CA ASN A 235 1.54 -23.59 -19.75
C ASN A 235 0.93 -23.54 -18.34
N THR A 236 1.08 -24.59 -17.53
CA THR A 236 0.60 -24.60 -16.14
C THR A 236 1.37 -23.61 -15.30
N VAL A 237 0.67 -22.89 -14.40
CA VAL A 237 1.31 -21.95 -13.49
C VAL A 237 2.01 -22.66 -12.33
N ILE A 238 3.00 -21.99 -11.75
CA ILE A 238 3.69 -22.43 -10.54
C ILE A 238 3.51 -21.34 -9.49
N VAL A 239 2.64 -21.59 -8.51
CA VAL A 239 2.40 -20.67 -7.40
C VAL A 239 3.47 -20.88 -6.35
N LEU A 240 4.22 -19.85 -6.05
CA LEU A 240 5.21 -19.82 -4.97
C LEU A 240 4.59 -19.15 -3.74
N SER A 241 4.74 -19.77 -2.60
CA SER A 241 4.35 -19.21 -1.30
C SER A 241 5.36 -19.66 -0.24
N ASN A 242 5.26 -19.16 0.99
CA ASN A 242 6.21 -19.32 2.07
C ASN A 242 7.25 -18.19 2.15
N GLN A 243 7.09 -17.33 3.16
CA GLN A 243 8.03 -16.27 3.57
C GLN A 243 8.47 -15.33 2.44
N LEU A 244 7.62 -15.13 1.44
CA LEU A 244 7.90 -14.25 0.30
C LEU A 244 7.77 -12.78 0.70
N ASP A 245 8.69 -12.00 0.18
CA ASP A 245 8.64 -10.54 0.08
C ASP A 245 9.40 -10.08 -1.19
N GLU A 246 9.55 -8.79 -1.38
CA GLU A 246 10.24 -8.22 -2.54
C GLU A 246 11.70 -8.67 -2.67
N LEU A 247 12.40 -8.90 -1.56
CA LEU A 247 13.81 -9.34 -1.58
C LEU A 247 13.92 -10.82 -1.92
N VAL A 248 13.10 -11.65 -1.29
CA VAL A 248 13.10 -13.10 -1.56
C VAL A 248 12.66 -13.39 -3.00
N ILE A 249 11.68 -12.68 -3.52
CA ILE A 249 11.26 -12.81 -4.92
C ILE A 249 12.39 -12.41 -5.87
N TRP A 250 13.10 -11.32 -5.57
CA TRP A 250 14.27 -10.91 -6.34
C TRP A 250 15.36 -11.99 -6.35
N GLU A 251 15.68 -12.60 -5.21
CA GLU A 251 16.64 -13.69 -5.10
C GLU A 251 16.18 -14.93 -5.90
N ILE A 252 14.91 -15.33 -5.79
CA ILE A 252 14.35 -16.45 -6.54
C ILE A 252 14.47 -16.23 -8.05
N ILE A 253 14.08 -15.07 -8.55
CA ILE A 253 14.20 -14.72 -9.98
C ILE A 253 15.67 -14.75 -10.41
N THR A 254 16.57 -14.17 -9.61
CA THR A 254 18.01 -14.15 -9.91
C THR A 254 18.60 -15.56 -9.93
N GLN A 255 18.20 -16.43 -9.01
CA GLN A 255 18.65 -17.83 -8.97
C GLN A 255 18.12 -18.61 -10.18
N ILE A 256 16.83 -18.44 -10.53
CA ILE A 256 16.23 -19.06 -11.73
C ILE A 256 16.99 -18.64 -13.00
N GLN A 257 17.30 -17.36 -13.17
CA GLN A 257 18.04 -16.86 -14.33
C GLN A 257 19.43 -17.49 -14.48
N LYS A 258 20.09 -17.78 -13.37
CA LYS A 258 21.45 -18.38 -13.37
C LYS A 258 21.43 -19.91 -13.51
N GLU A 259 20.46 -20.58 -12.89
CA GLU A 259 20.48 -22.03 -12.74
C GLU A 259 19.60 -22.79 -13.72
N ALA A 260 18.45 -22.24 -14.14
CA ALA A 260 17.51 -22.93 -15.02
C ALA A 260 18.14 -23.44 -16.32
N PRO A 261 19.07 -22.71 -17.01
CA PRO A 261 19.70 -23.21 -18.21
C PRO A 261 20.53 -24.50 -18.01
N ARG A 262 21.07 -24.73 -16.80
CA ARG A 262 21.83 -25.95 -16.48
C ARG A 262 20.93 -27.20 -16.48
N TYR A 263 19.63 -27.02 -16.31
CA TYR A 263 18.63 -28.09 -16.30
C TYR A 263 17.80 -28.15 -17.58
N GLY A 264 18.21 -27.38 -18.61
CA GLY A 264 17.49 -27.32 -19.90
C GLY A 264 16.16 -26.57 -19.84
N VAL A 265 15.97 -25.73 -18.83
CA VAL A 265 14.76 -24.91 -18.64
C VAL A 265 15.04 -23.47 -19.06
N ASP A 266 14.17 -22.90 -19.88
CA ASP A 266 14.21 -21.49 -20.27
C ASP A 266 13.78 -20.64 -19.05
N PRO A 267 14.68 -19.76 -18.54
CA PRO A 267 14.40 -18.98 -17.36
C PRO A 267 13.25 -17.98 -17.56
N ASP A 268 13.19 -17.31 -18.70
CA ASP A 268 12.16 -16.31 -18.97
C ASP A 268 10.77 -16.96 -19.07
N ARG A 269 10.70 -18.13 -19.72
CA ARG A 269 9.48 -18.91 -19.79
C ARG A 269 9.04 -19.38 -18.41
N LEU A 270 9.95 -19.84 -17.57
CA LEU A 270 9.64 -20.23 -16.19
C LEU A 270 9.15 -19.05 -15.37
N ILE A 271 9.87 -17.91 -15.39
CA ILE A 271 9.48 -16.69 -14.64
C ILE A 271 8.10 -16.22 -15.07
N ASN A 272 7.76 -16.34 -16.36
CA ASN A 272 6.45 -15.95 -16.88
C ASN A 272 5.29 -16.85 -16.36
N ARG A 273 5.57 -18.03 -15.82
CA ARG A 273 4.60 -18.97 -15.22
C ARG A 273 4.44 -18.78 -13.72
N LEU A 274 5.30 -17.97 -13.08
CA LEU A 274 5.26 -17.78 -11.64
C LEU A 274 4.07 -16.94 -11.20
N VAL A 275 3.49 -17.33 -10.07
CA VAL A 275 2.46 -16.61 -9.32
C VAL A 275 2.93 -16.53 -7.87
N TYR A 276 2.85 -15.36 -7.27
CA TYR A 276 3.34 -15.13 -5.91
C TYR A 276 2.19 -15.06 -4.91
N GLY A 277 2.14 -16.00 -3.96
CA GLY A 277 1.23 -15.98 -2.82
C GLY A 277 1.95 -15.42 -1.59
N VAL A 278 1.67 -14.17 -1.24
CA VAL A 278 2.39 -13.46 -0.17
C VAL A 278 1.47 -13.21 1.00
N GLY A 279 1.84 -13.71 2.17
CA GLY A 279 1.01 -13.64 3.37
C GLY A 279 1.60 -12.75 4.45
N THR A 280 2.35 -13.36 5.39
CA THR A 280 2.84 -12.70 6.62
C THR A 280 3.59 -11.41 6.31
N ARG A 281 4.63 -11.48 5.49
CA ARG A 281 5.52 -10.36 5.25
C ARG A 281 4.84 -9.19 4.53
N LEU A 282 3.79 -9.45 3.75
CA LEU A 282 2.97 -8.40 3.15
C LEU A 282 2.08 -7.73 4.20
N ILE A 283 1.21 -8.51 4.86
CA ILE A 283 0.15 -7.96 5.72
C ILE A 283 0.70 -7.34 7.02
N THR A 284 1.90 -7.72 7.45
CA THR A 284 2.59 -7.11 8.60
C THR A 284 3.57 -6.01 8.20
N SER A 285 3.72 -5.73 6.91
CA SER A 285 4.73 -4.80 6.39
C SER A 285 6.13 -5.10 6.93
N GLU A 286 6.55 -6.37 6.88
CA GLU A 286 7.85 -6.78 7.41
C GLU A 286 9.00 -5.95 6.82
N GLY A 287 9.90 -5.49 7.69
CA GLY A 287 10.99 -4.58 7.34
C GLY A 287 10.67 -3.10 7.52
N ALA A 288 9.39 -2.71 7.53
CA ALA A 288 8.92 -1.35 7.82
C ALA A 288 7.61 -1.43 8.62
N PRO A 289 7.66 -1.69 9.94
CA PRO A 289 6.48 -2.01 10.75
C PRO A 289 5.59 -0.81 11.04
N ALA A 290 6.10 0.40 10.89
CA ALA A 290 5.37 1.63 11.13
C ALA A 290 5.68 2.70 10.09
N LEU A 291 4.68 3.50 9.75
CA LEU A 291 4.83 4.75 9.02
C LEU A 291 4.75 5.89 10.04
N ASP A 292 5.77 6.72 10.10
CA ASP A 292 5.86 7.84 11.06
C ASP A 292 5.05 9.07 10.57
N GLY A 293 3.79 8.83 10.21
CA GLY A 293 2.86 9.91 9.86
C GLY A 293 2.57 10.78 11.08
N VAL A 294 2.54 12.10 10.89
CA VAL A 294 2.25 13.07 11.94
C VAL A 294 1.09 13.97 11.56
N TYR A 295 0.37 14.46 12.56
CA TYR A 295 -0.70 15.43 12.41
C TYR A 295 -0.37 16.66 13.26
N LYS A 296 -0.29 17.83 12.65
CA LYS A 296 0.19 19.03 13.35
C LYS A 296 -0.60 20.27 12.96
N LEU A 297 -0.85 21.12 13.95
CA LEU A 297 -1.38 22.47 13.76
C LEU A 297 -0.36 23.30 12.99
N VAL A 298 -0.79 23.90 11.90
CA VAL A 298 0.08 24.71 11.01
C VAL A 298 -0.44 26.13 10.79
N ALA A 299 -1.68 26.40 11.13
CA ALA A 299 -2.26 27.76 11.11
C ALA A 299 -3.51 27.81 11.99
N VAL A 300 -3.81 29.00 12.51
CA VAL A 300 -5.04 29.32 13.25
C VAL A 300 -5.71 30.50 12.58
N GLN A 301 -7.04 30.49 12.46
CA GLN A 301 -7.78 31.61 11.95
C GLN A 301 -8.04 32.63 13.07
N ASP A 302 -7.59 33.85 12.90
CA ASP A 302 -7.85 34.99 13.80
C ASP A 302 -8.27 36.21 12.97
N GLY A 303 -9.36 36.84 13.36
CA GLY A 303 -9.92 37.99 12.65
C GLY A 303 -10.19 37.75 11.15
N GLY A 304 -10.48 36.52 10.74
CA GLY A 304 -10.71 36.13 9.34
C GLY A 304 -9.43 35.85 8.54
N GLN A 305 -8.25 35.97 9.15
CA GLN A 305 -6.96 35.70 8.53
C GLN A 305 -6.31 34.47 9.11
N TRP A 306 -5.59 33.71 8.27
CA TRP A 306 -4.81 32.55 8.69
C TRP A 306 -3.45 32.99 9.25
N VAL A 307 -3.30 32.88 10.56
CA VAL A 307 -2.04 33.12 11.26
C VAL A 307 -1.24 31.82 11.26
N PRO A 308 -0.04 31.77 10.65
CA PRO A 308 0.76 30.54 10.60
C PRO A 308 1.25 30.16 11.99
N ALA A 309 1.23 28.86 12.28
CA ALA A 309 1.75 28.25 13.50
C ALA A 309 2.86 27.25 13.15
N ILE A 310 3.88 27.18 14.00
CA ILE A 310 5.00 26.28 13.82
C ILE A 310 5.34 25.55 15.12
N LYS A 311 5.65 24.26 15.02
CA LYS A 311 6.34 23.53 16.08
C LYS A 311 7.82 23.42 15.70
N ILE A 312 8.69 23.99 16.49
CA ILE A 312 10.14 23.87 16.34
C ILE A 312 10.60 22.59 17.06
N SER A 313 11.50 21.86 16.46
CA SER A 313 12.08 20.65 17.02
C SER A 313 13.60 20.79 17.11
N GLU A 314 14.22 20.21 18.13
CA GLU A 314 15.67 20.08 18.23
C GLU A 314 16.27 19.29 17.05
N THR A 315 15.47 18.45 16.40
CA THR A 315 15.81 17.75 15.16
C THR A 315 15.24 18.54 13.98
N PRO A 316 16.04 19.22 13.17
CA PRO A 316 15.58 20.12 12.10
C PRO A 316 14.62 19.45 11.10
N GLU A 317 14.83 18.18 10.78
CA GLU A 317 13.99 17.38 9.88
C GLU A 317 12.58 17.18 10.42
N LYS A 318 12.39 17.28 11.75
CA LYS A 318 11.10 17.18 12.44
C LYS A 318 10.39 18.54 12.59
N THR A 319 11.03 19.65 12.18
CA THR A 319 10.41 20.97 12.13
C THR A 319 9.52 21.07 10.90
N LEU A 320 8.21 21.09 11.12
CA LEU A 320 7.21 21.08 10.04
C LEU A 320 7.10 22.43 9.33
N ASN A 321 6.50 22.40 8.15
CA ASN A 321 6.29 23.59 7.35
C ASN A 321 5.00 24.28 7.78
N PRO A 322 5.04 25.58 8.18
CA PRO A 322 3.89 26.32 8.68
C PRO A 322 2.93 26.77 7.56
N GLY A 323 1.78 27.28 7.96
CA GLY A 323 0.84 27.96 7.08
C GLY A 323 -0.10 27.02 6.31
N ASN A 324 -1.10 27.62 5.67
CA ASN A 324 -2.04 26.95 4.79
C ASN A 324 -1.36 26.69 3.44
N LYS A 325 -1.22 25.41 3.06
CA LYS A 325 -0.35 24.99 1.96
C LYS A 325 -1.10 24.28 0.83
N ARG A 326 -0.50 24.34 -0.35
CA ARG A 326 -0.82 23.51 -1.52
C ARG A 326 0.36 22.57 -1.81
N VAL A 327 0.09 21.48 -2.50
CA VAL A 327 1.07 20.48 -2.92
C VAL A 327 0.99 20.32 -4.42
N TRP A 328 2.14 20.37 -5.06
CA TRP A 328 2.27 20.31 -6.51
C TRP A 328 3.30 19.25 -6.89
N ARG A 329 3.05 18.50 -7.97
CA ARG A 329 4.05 17.63 -8.59
C ARG A 329 4.55 18.27 -9.88
N LEU A 330 5.86 18.38 -10.01
CA LEU A 330 6.53 18.91 -11.18
C LEU A 330 7.05 17.76 -12.03
N TYR A 331 6.76 17.82 -13.32
CA TYR A 331 7.26 16.84 -14.29
C TYR A 331 8.24 17.50 -15.23
N ASP A 332 9.34 16.83 -15.53
CA ASP A 332 10.36 17.28 -16.45
C ASP A 332 9.94 17.08 -17.92
N ARG A 333 10.81 17.46 -18.86
CA ARG A 333 10.56 17.34 -20.31
C ARG A 333 10.34 15.90 -20.80
N ARG A 334 10.78 14.89 -20.04
CA ARG A 334 10.53 13.48 -20.33
C ARG A 334 9.18 13.00 -19.78
N GLY A 335 8.43 13.87 -19.11
CA GLY A 335 7.21 13.53 -18.41
C GLY A 335 7.45 12.75 -17.11
N LYS A 336 8.68 12.78 -16.58
CA LYS A 336 9.04 12.14 -15.30
C LYS A 336 8.86 13.11 -14.16
N ALA A 337 8.30 12.63 -13.04
CA ALA A 337 8.19 13.37 -11.80
C ALA A 337 9.59 13.71 -11.28
N THR A 338 9.90 15.01 -11.15
CA THR A 338 11.23 15.50 -10.79
C THR A 338 11.29 16.08 -9.39
N ALA A 339 10.17 16.60 -8.86
CA ALA A 339 10.03 17.09 -7.49
C ALA A 339 8.56 17.25 -7.11
N ASP A 340 8.26 17.14 -5.81
CA ASP A 340 7.04 17.69 -5.24
C ASP A 340 7.36 19.03 -4.59
N LEU A 341 6.49 20.02 -4.76
CA LEU A 341 6.67 21.40 -4.29
C LEU A 341 5.54 21.79 -3.35
N LEU A 342 5.90 22.27 -2.17
CA LEU A 342 4.98 22.86 -1.22
C LEU A 342 4.97 24.38 -1.41
N SER A 343 3.80 24.96 -1.56
CA SER A 343 3.59 26.41 -1.65
C SER A 343 2.58 26.88 -0.60
N LEU A 344 2.54 28.18 -0.34
CA LEU A 344 1.41 28.80 0.33
C LEU A 344 0.17 28.80 -0.57
N GLN A 345 -1.01 29.00 0.02
CA GLN A 345 -2.29 28.93 -0.69
C GLN A 345 -2.42 29.95 -1.82
N ASP A 346 -1.76 31.11 -1.68
CA ASP A 346 -1.79 32.23 -2.64
C ASP A 346 -0.70 32.15 -3.72
N GLU A 347 0.05 31.05 -3.79
CA GLU A 347 1.06 30.82 -4.81
C GLU A 347 0.59 29.79 -5.82
N ASP A 348 0.81 30.04 -7.11
CA ASP A 348 0.57 29.08 -8.18
C ASP A 348 1.83 28.91 -9.03
N PRO A 349 2.55 27.79 -8.90
CA PRO A 349 3.75 27.55 -9.68
C PRO A 349 3.52 27.47 -11.21
N ARG A 350 2.27 27.29 -11.65
CA ARG A 350 1.91 27.29 -13.08
C ARG A 350 2.03 28.68 -13.72
N GLU A 351 1.97 29.74 -12.91
CA GLU A 351 2.08 31.13 -13.35
C GLU A 351 3.51 31.68 -13.25
N MET A 352 4.43 30.90 -12.65
CA MET A 352 5.82 31.33 -12.44
C MET A 352 6.70 31.02 -13.65
N GLU A 353 7.48 31.97 -14.14
CA GLU A 353 8.50 31.73 -15.19
C GLU A 353 9.70 30.93 -14.65
N ARG A 354 10.01 31.11 -13.37
CA ARG A 354 11.09 30.41 -12.65
C ARG A 354 10.56 29.92 -11.32
N VAL A 355 10.71 28.64 -11.07
CA VAL A 355 10.33 28.00 -9.81
C VAL A 355 11.61 27.72 -9.01
N VAL A 356 11.74 28.34 -7.86
CA VAL A 356 12.83 28.09 -6.91
C VAL A 356 12.39 26.98 -5.97
N LEU A 357 13.14 25.90 -5.93
CA LEU A 357 12.91 24.71 -5.12
C LEU A 357 13.90 24.74 -3.94
N ARG A 358 13.46 25.20 -2.76
CA ARG A 358 14.28 25.27 -1.55
C ARG A 358 14.23 23.93 -0.81
N HIS A 359 15.40 23.45 -0.39
CA HIS A 359 15.44 22.26 0.48
C HIS A 359 14.82 22.58 1.85
N PRO A 360 13.97 21.70 2.42
CA PRO A 360 13.24 22.01 3.66
C PRO A 360 14.10 22.26 4.89
N THR A 361 15.30 21.69 4.95
CA THR A 361 16.21 21.73 6.11
C THR A 361 17.62 22.22 5.80
N ASP A 362 18.13 21.99 4.58
CA ASP A 362 19.45 22.51 4.16
C ASP A 362 19.28 23.91 3.56
N HIS A 363 19.74 24.92 4.30
CA HIS A 363 19.65 26.32 3.91
C HIS A 363 20.47 26.68 2.67
N THR A 364 21.46 25.89 2.34
CA THR A 364 22.36 26.12 1.20
C THR A 364 21.87 25.45 -0.08
N ALA A 365 21.06 24.40 0.05
CA ALA A 365 20.60 23.59 -1.06
C ALA A 365 19.31 24.16 -1.69
N TYR A 366 19.40 24.47 -2.97
CA TYR A 366 18.25 24.85 -3.78
C TYR A 366 18.45 24.48 -5.24
N ARG A 367 17.35 24.36 -5.96
CA ARG A 367 17.33 24.15 -7.41
C ARG A 367 16.42 25.18 -8.06
N VAL A 368 16.75 25.60 -9.25
CA VAL A 368 15.91 26.52 -10.05
C VAL A 368 15.48 25.80 -11.32
N LEU A 369 14.18 25.74 -11.56
CA LEU A 369 13.60 25.27 -12.80
C LEU A 369 12.99 26.45 -13.55
N THR A 370 13.26 26.51 -14.84
CA THR A 370 12.60 27.46 -15.73
C THR A 370 11.35 26.81 -16.33
N ARG A 371 10.47 27.62 -16.90
CA ARG A 371 9.30 27.10 -17.62
C ARG A 371 9.68 26.10 -18.71
N ALA A 372 10.85 26.27 -19.33
CA ALA A 372 11.36 25.38 -20.34
C ALA A 372 11.80 24.00 -19.79
N ASP A 373 12.04 23.84 -18.50
CA ASP A 373 12.44 22.59 -17.86
C ASP A 373 11.25 21.75 -17.41
N ILE A 374 10.07 22.34 -17.32
CA ILE A 374 8.85 21.77 -16.76
C ILE A 374 7.86 21.48 -17.90
N SER A 375 7.42 20.23 -18.03
CA SER A 375 6.36 19.86 -18.97
C SER A 375 4.96 20.00 -18.37
N GLU A 376 4.83 19.76 -17.06
CA GLU A 376 3.54 19.77 -16.35
C GLU A 376 3.72 20.16 -14.89
N VAL A 377 2.74 20.87 -14.33
CA VAL A 377 2.61 21.16 -12.90
C VAL A 377 1.22 20.71 -12.45
N GLU A 378 1.17 19.67 -11.63
CA GLU A 378 -0.06 19.03 -11.20
C GLU A 378 -0.35 19.34 -9.71
N PRO A 379 -1.55 19.86 -9.36
CA PRO A 379 -1.97 19.96 -7.97
C PRO A 379 -2.31 18.55 -7.45
N LEU A 380 -1.76 18.17 -6.27
CA LEU A 380 -1.99 16.85 -5.71
C LEU A 380 -3.18 16.78 -4.74
N LEU A 381 -3.49 17.87 -4.04
CA LEU A 381 -4.62 17.91 -3.09
C LEU A 381 -5.93 18.18 -3.82
N VAL A 382 -6.94 17.40 -3.51
CA VAL A 382 -8.33 17.58 -3.97
C VAL A 382 -9.26 17.80 -2.78
N ASP A 383 -10.37 18.51 -2.98
CA ASP A 383 -11.39 18.69 -1.95
C ASP A 383 -12.14 17.37 -1.74
N VAL A 384 -12.21 16.93 -0.47
CA VAL A 384 -12.94 15.74 -0.04
C VAL A 384 -14.19 16.12 0.73
N LEU A 385 -14.04 17.01 1.69
CA LEU A 385 -15.14 17.59 2.47
C LEU A 385 -15.13 19.11 2.36
N GLN A 386 -16.27 19.72 2.18
CA GLN A 386 -16.50 21.15 2.28
C GLN A 386 -17.63 21.39 3.28
N GLU A 387 -17.28 21.99 4.43
CA GLU A 387 -18.24 22.27 5.50
C GLU A 387 -19.14 21.05 5.82
N GLY A 388 -18.48 19.90 6.07
CA GLY A 388 -19.13 18.65 6.39
C GLY A 388 -19.78 17.90 5.22
N ASN A 389 -19.88 18.49 4.05
CA ASN A 389 -20.45 17.86 2.88
C ASN A 389 -19.38 17.10 2.09
N LEU A 390 -19.65 15.84 1.77
CA LEU A 390 -18.80 15.06 0.89
C LEU A 390 -18.91 15.58 -0.54
N VAL A 391 -17.81 16.08 -1.10
CA VAL A 391 -17.74 16.63 -2.47
C VAL A 391 -16.87 15.78 -3.41
N TYR A 392 -16.21 14.75 -2.88
CA TYR A 392 -15.35 13.83 -3.62
C TYR A 392 -16.12 12.56 -3.99
N SER A 393 -16.01 12.16 -5.25
CA SER A 393 -16.51 10.87 -5.72
C SER A 393 -15.40 9.83 -5.60
N PHE A 394 -15.58 8.84 -4.74
CA PHE A 394 -14.59 7.79 -4.54
C PHE A 394 -14.51 6.89 -5.78
N PRO A 395 -13.32 6.76 -6.37
CA PRO A 395 -13.14 5.88 -7.52
C PRO A 395 -13.20 4.39 -7.14
N SER A 396 -13.42 3.55 -8.13
CA SER A 396 -13.30 2.09 -7.98
C SER A 396 -11.85 1.67 -7.70
N ILE A 397 -11.64 0.45 -7.20
CA ILE A 397 -10.29 -0.07 -6.99
C ILE A 397 -9.49 -0.11 -8.30
N GLU A 398 -10.12 -0.45 -9.42
CA GLU A 398 -9.48 -0.46 -10.74
C GLU A 398 -8.99 0.92 -11.16
N GLU A 399 -9.76 1.97 -10.88
CA GLU A 399 -9.35 3.34 -11.17
C GLU A 399 -8.20 3.78 -10.27
N ILE A 400 -8.23 3.41 -8.99
CA ILE A 400 -7.14 3.66 -8.04
C ILE A 400 -5.87 2.92 -8.47
N ARG A 401 -5.98 1.66 -8.90
CA ARG A 401 -4.85 0.86 -9.42
C ARG A 401 -4.25 1.49 -10.68
N ARG A 402 -5.09 1.99 -11.61
CA ARG A 402 -4.62 2.70 -12.81
C ARG A 402 -3.88 3.99 -12.45
N LEU A 403 -4.37 4.74 -11.48
CA LEU A 403 -3.71 5.95 -10.99
C LEU A 403 -2.33 5.63 -10.39
N ARG A 404 -2.24 4.59 -9.53
CA ARG A 404 -0.96 4.09 -9.01
C ARG A 404 0.00 3.71 -10.15
N GLN A 405 -0.49 2.96 -11.13
CA GLN A 405 0.33 2.52 -12.26
C GLN A 405 0.88 3.71 -13.04
N ALA A 406 0.05 4.70 -13.33
CA ALA A 406 0.45 5.92 -14.04
C ALA A 406 1.53 6.70 -13.26
N ASP A 407 1.38 6.84 -11.94
CA ASP A 407 2.41 7.47 -11.10
C ASP A 407 3.73 6.68 -11.12
N MET A 408 3.67 5.34 -10.99
CA MET A 408 4.84 4.47 -11.01
C MET A 408 5.60 4.54 -12.36
N GLU A 409 4.90 4.63 -13.46
CA GLU A 409 5.50 4.79 -14.79
C GLU A 409 6.19 6.13 -14.97
N ARG A 410 5.71 7.18 -14.29
CA ARG A 410 6.29 8.52 -14.32
C ARG A 410 7.44 8.72 -13.35
N LEU A 411 7.78 7.76 -12.47
CA LEU A 411 8.98 7.82 -11.64
C LEU A 411 10.23 7.37 -12.41
N ASP A 412 11.36 8.00 -12.08
CA ASP A 412 12.67 7.52 -12.56
C ASP A 412 13.01 6.16 -11.91
N ALA A 413 13.68 5.28 -12.68
CA ALA A 413 14.06 3.95 -12.22
C ALA A 413 14.91 3.98 -10.92
N GLY A 414 15.74 5.01 -10.76
CA GLY A 414 16.56 5.19 -9.55
C GLY A 414 15.73 5.37 -8.29
N VAL A 415 14.57 6.05 -8.38
CA VAL A 415 13.66 6.26 -7.24
C VAL A 415 12.96 4.96 -6.84
N LYS A 416 12.71 4.07 -7.81
CA LYS A 416 12.03 2.77 -7.60
C LYS A 416 12.95 1.65 -7.09
N ARG A 417 14.25 1.87 -6.94
CA ARG A 417 15.15 0.83 -6.44
C ARG A 417 14.76 0.35 -5.05
N LEU A 418 14.85 -0.96 -4.81
CA LEU A 418 14.60 -1.55 -3.50
C LEU A 418 15.68 -1.18 -2.49
N ILE A 419 16.93 -1.19 -2.94
CA ILE A 419 18.10 -0.93 -2.11
C ILE A 419 18.72 0.38 -2.57
N ASN A 420 19.00 1.25 -1.61
CA ASN A 420 19.57 2.57 -1.84
C ASN A 420 18.86 3.35 -2.97
N PRO A 421 17.55 3.63 -2.83
CA PRO A 421 16.81 4.41 -3.82
C PRO A 421 17.39 5.82 -3.93
N HIS A 422 17.32 6.38 -5.12
CA HIS A 422 17.62 7.80 -5.30
C HIS A 422 16.60 8.64 -4.55
N VAL A 423 17.07 9.65 -3.82
CA VAL A 423 16.21 10.53 -3.03
C VAL A 423 15.34 11.37 -3.96
N TYR A 424 14.03 11.26 -3.82
CA TYR A 424 13.08 12.12 -4.50
C TYR A 424 12.96 13.46 -3.76
N HIS A 425 12.96 14.57 -4.50
CA HIS A 425 13.01 15.90 -3.91
C HIS A 425 11.61 16.39 -3.55
N VAL A 426 11.39 16.68 -2.27
CA VAL A 426 10.26 17.45 -1.77
C VAL A 426 10.78 18.81 -1.32
N SER A 427 10.32 19.87 -1.95
CA SER A 427 10.89 21.21 -1.81
C SER A 427 9.84 22.24 -1.38
N LEU A 428 10.29 23.40 -0.94
CA LEU A 428 9.45 24.53 -0.58
C LEU A 428 9.62 25.65 -1.62
N THR A 429 8.54 26.40 -1.89
CA THR A 429 8.68 27.69 -2.57
C THR A 429 9.53 28.64 -1.72
N GLU A 430 10.11 29.63 -2.35
CA GLU A 430 10.91 30.64 -1.63
C GLU A 430 10.09 31.41 -0.59
N LYS A 431 8.83 31.70 -0.88
CA LYS A 431 7.91 32.38 0.05
C LYS A 431 7.62 31.52 1.29
N LEU A 432 7.27 30.24 1.11
CA LEU A 432 7.04 29.31 2.21
C LEU A 432 8.32 29.07 3.03
N TRP A 433 9.46 28.95 2.37
CA TRP A 433 10.75 28.79 3.03
C TRP A 433 11.08 30.03 3.89
N ASN A 434 10.92 31.23 3.36
CA ASN A 434 11.13 32.50 4.10
C ASN A 434 10.22 32.62 5.32
N LEU A 435 8.92 32.28 5.17
CA LEU A 435 7.98 32.26 6.28
C LEU A 435 8.44 31.28 7.39
N LYS A 436 8.87 30.08 7.01
CA LYS A 436 9.41 29.10 7.97
C LYS A 436 10.62 29.64 8.72
N GLN A 437 11.57 30.25 8.01
CA GLN A 437 12.78 30.82 8.63
C GLN A 437 12.46 32.00 9.55
N GLU A 438 11.50 32.83 9.18
CA GLU A 438 11.06 33.96 10.00
C GLU A 438 10.45 33.48 11.33
N LEU A 439 9.52 32.53 11.28
CA LEU A 439 8.89 31.97 12.48
C LEU A 439 9.91 31.24 13.40
N ILE A 440 10.90 30.57 12.83
CA ILE A 440 11.99 29.95 13.62
C ILE A 440 12.78 31.05 14.35
N ARG A 441 13.12 32.16 13.65
CA ARG A 441 13.86 33.27 14.28
C ARG A 441 13.06 34.00 15.35
N GLN A 442 11.74 34.11 15.19
CA GLN A 442 10.87 34.80 16.19
C GLN A 442 10.69 33.96 17.48
N ALA A 443 10.92 32.66 17.42
CA ALA A 443 10.76 31.74 18.56
C ALA A 443 12.06 31.58 19.37
N HIS A 444 13.19 32.06 18.88
CA HIS A 444 14.50 32.13 19.55
C HIS A 444 14.83 33.55 19.97
#